data_c1053d6fa3fdd784479e4e56b25d26e9
#
_entry.id   c1053d6fa3fdd784479e4e56b25d26e9
#
_cell.length_a   1.000
_cell.length_b   1.000
_cell.length_c   1.000
_cell.angle_alpha   90.00
_cell.angle_beta   90.00
_cell.angle_gamma   90.00
#
_symmetry.space_group_name_H-M   'P 1'
#
loop_
_entity.id
_entity.type
_entity.pdbx_description
1 polymer ?
#
loop_
_entity_poly.entity_id
_entity_poly.type
_entity_poly.pdbx_seq_one_letter_code
_entity_poly.pdbx_strand_id
1 'polypeptide(L)'
;MRTKHIPLLALAALLTVFTASCNKENASPAPVAPQEQDEPVTIQLSVVPDAPMTRATTEDTEEEARVSAVEFLVFKQDGDSGSWIIDGFKRITGTTTTSMTLTQGARRICAIVNPTRTCKNISTYNDLLYFPTMLKDQTMGNLSMYGSTNLTVTANTSTISIPVNRMLARLKIHKITNALSNSVLASDNFAITRIFLSNVPAEAYPEDKSGFYTEYALTGIGDALSKSSGTLDATTEKPRVNAFIYKAFDTPVSINAGASYSTAHCFYSFPKFDQGDYLSLIVEAKINSRFYTYPIRLEFPIQRNVSYEITELVITRPGNPSDGDDTLTEDEARPIEFVTVDNINVSVKDWTLFLLGNDGTVEF
;
A
#
# COMPACT_ATOMS: atom_id res chain seq x y z
N MET A 1 36.08 55.90 -3.60
CA MET A 1 36.75 56.65 -4.71
C MET A 1 36.52 55.88 -6.02
N ARG A 2 36.04 56.62 -6.94
CA ARG A 2 35.83 56.51 -8.40
C ARG A 2 34.50 55.94 -8.87
N THR A 3 33.60 56.87 -9.01
CA THR A 3 32.53 57.04 -9.99
C THR A 3 33.01 56.87 -11.43
N LYS A 4 32.24 56.22 -12.29
CA LYS A 4 32.24 56.54 -13.74
C LYS A 4 30.87 56.43 -14.34
N HIS A 5 30.52 57.47 -14.97
CA HIS A 5 29.36 57.99 -15.62
C HIS A 5 28.81 57.21 -16.80
N ILE A 6 27.51 57.40 -16.99
CA ILE A 6 26.66 57.20 -18.17
C ILE A 6 27.16 58.02 -19.37
N PRO A 7 26.82 57.61 -20.59
CA PRO A 7 26.04 58.57 -21.39
C PRO A 7 24.76 57.99 -22.03
N LEU A 8 23.76 58.79 -21.91
CA LEU A 8 22.50 58.92 -22.60
C LEU A 8 22.75 59.17 -24.10
N LEU A 9 22.10 58.45 -24.98
CA LEU A 9 21.97 58.80 -26.38
C LEU A 9 20.49 58.71 -26.78
N ALA A 10 19.94 59.90 -26.98
CA ALA A 10 18.64 60.12 -27.58
C ALA A 10 18.74 59.88 -29.11
N LEU A 11 17.75 59.22 -29.71
CA LEU A 11 17.56 59.30 -31.12
C LEU A 11 16.07 59.47 -31.46
N ALA A 12 15.85 60.42 -32.31
CA ALA A 12 14.63 61.12 -32.63
C ALA A 12 13.60 60.28 -33.44
N ALA A 13 12.40 60.75 -33.29
CA ALA A 13 11.19 60.36 -34.01
C ALA A 13 11.26 60.53 -35.53
N LEU A 14 10.71 59.61 -36.25
CA LEU A 14 10.22 59.88 -37.62
C LEU A 14 8.79 59.40 -37.73
N LEU A 15 7.88 60.37 -37.74
CA LEU A 15 6.44 60.18 -37.94
C LEU A 15 6.22 60.06 -39.44
N THR A 16 5.82 58.88 -39.95
CA THR A 16 5.23 58.75 -41.29
C THR A 16 3.77 58.39 -41.12
N VAL A 17 2.93 59.34 -41.45
CA VAL A 17 1.49 59.21 -41.58
C VAL A 17 1.22 58.47 -42.88
N PHE A 18 0.72 57.24 -42.80
CA PHE A 18 0.07 56.57 -43.93
C PHE A 18 -1.45 56.60 -43.73
N THR A 19 -2.14 57.39 -44.49
CA THR A 19 -3.58 57.33 -44.68
C THR A 19 -3.87 56.11 -45.57
N ALA A 20 -4.38 55.04 -44.96
CA ALA A 20 -4.93 53.90 -45.70
C ALA A 20 -6.45 54.00 -45.64
N SER A 21 -7.01 54.05 -46.82
CA SER A 21 -8.40 54.05 -47.19
C SER A 21 -9.16 52.84 -46.61
N CYS A 22 -10.31 53.09 -46.00
CA CYS A 22 -11.28 52.03 -45.66
C CYS A 22 -11.85 51.37 -46.93
N ASN A 23 -11.43 50.12 -47.17
CA ASN A 23 -12.25 49.18 -47.91
C ASN A 23 -12.84 48.19 -46.92
N LYS A 24 -14.15 48.29 -46.69
CA LYS A 24 -14.94 47.24 -46.05
C LYS A 24 -15.10 46.09 -47.05
N GLU A 25 -14.13 45.20 -47.09
CA GLU A 25 -14.40 43.84 -47.58
C GLU A 25 -14.92 43.04 -46.41
N ASN A 26 -16.12 42.48 -46.58
CA ASN A 26 -16.69 41.47 -45.70
C ASN A 26 -15.75 40.27 -45.67
N ALA A 27 -14.81 40.26 -44.71
CA ALA A 27 -14.10 39.05 -44.35
C ALA A 27 -15.17 38.11 -43.77
N SER A 28 -15.55 37.09 -44.52
CA SER A 28 -16.28 35.96 -44.01
C SER A 28 -15.55 35.44 -42.74
N PRO A 29 -16.22 35.26 -41.61
CA PRO A 29 -15.53 34.72 -40.44
C PRO A 29 -14.86 33.42 -40.85
N ALA A 30 -13.60 33.27 -40.55
CA ALA A 30 -12.88 32.03 -40.75
C ALA A 30 -13.76 30.90 -40.19
N PRO A 31 -13.88 29.75 -40.88
CA PRO A 31 -14.61 28.64 -40.32
C PRO A 31 -14.02 28.32 -38.96
N VAL A 32 -14.84 28.54 -37.93
CA VAL A 32 -14.55 28.07 -36.57
C VAL A 32 -14.31 26.58 -36.76
N ALA A 33 -13.07 26.15 -36.45
CA ALA A 33 -12.78 24.71 -36.43
C ALA A 33 -13.91 24.05 -35.66
N PRO A 34 -14.49 22.94 -36.15
CA PRO A 34 -15.56 22.28 -35.45
C PRO A 34 -15.02 22.00 -34.03
N GLN A 35 -15.63 22.62 -33.02
CA GLN A 35 -15.48 22.16 -31.66
C GLN A 35 -15.89 20.70 -31.73
N GLU A 36 -14.96 19.79 -31.46
CA GLU A 36 -15.28 18.37 -31.27
C GLU A 36 -16.47 18.35 -30.32
N GLN A 37 -17.65 18.13 -30.85
CA GLN A 37 -18.85 17.98 -30.07
C GLN A 37 -18.54 16.79 -29.15
N ASP A 38 -18.74 16.99 -27.86
CA ASP A 38 -18.63 15.98 -26.80
C ASP A 38 -19.63 14.84 -27.03
N GLU A 39 -19.47 14.10 -28.14
CA GLU A 39 -20.35 12.98 -28.46
C GLU A 39 -20.18 11.90 -27.37
N PRO A 40 -21.30 11.47 -26.79
CA PRO A 40 -21.27 10.46 -25.76
C PRO A 40 -20.87 9.10 -26.36
N VAL A 41 -19.89 8.46 -25.72
CA VAL A 41 -19.40 7.12 -26.08
C VAL A 41 -19.68 6.19 -24.93
N THR A 42 -20.37 5.08 -25.19
CA THR A 42 -20.58 4.03 -24.20
C THR A 42 -19.42 3.07 -24.23
N ILE A 43 -18.69 2.98 -23.13
CA ILE A 43 -17.53 2.11 -22.96
C ILE A 43 -17.79 1.05 -21.91
N GLN A 44 -17.13 -0.10 -22.06
CA GLN A 44 -17.08 -1.15 -21.06
C GLN A 44 -15.83 -0.98 -20.21
N LEU A 45 -16.00 -0.83 -18.90
CA LEU A 45 -14.92 -0.79 -17.91
C LEU A 45 -14.78 -2.16 -17.25
N SER A 46 -13.57 -2.63 -17.09
CA SER A 46 -13.26 -3.85 -16.34
C SER A 46 -12.05 -3.66 -15.44
N VAL A 47 -12.04 -4.31 -14.30
CA VAL A 47 -10.83 -4.46 -13.48
C VAL A 47 -10.18 -5.80 -13.78
N VAL A 48 -8.88 -5.79 -13.89
CA VAL A 48 -8.05 -6.98 -14.07
C VAL A 48 -6.90 -6.94 -13.06
N PRO A 49 -6.44 -8.07 -12.52
CA PRO A 49 -5.20 -8.07 -11.75
C PRO A 49 -4.05 -7.55 -12.61
N ASP A 50 -3.13 -6.77 -12.03
CA ASP A 50 -2.01 -6.15 -12.75
C ASP A 50 -1.01 -7.17 -13.32
N ALA A 51 -1.01 -8.38 -12.80
CA ALA A 51 -0.29 -9.49 -13.42
C ALA A 51 -1.26 -10.55 -13.90
N PRO A 52 -0.93 -11.26 -15.00
CA PRO A 52 -1.75 -12.38 -15.44
C PRO A 52 -1.80 -13.40 -14.30
N MET A 53 -3.01 -13.78 -13.89
CA MET A 53 -3.27 -14.89 -12.97
C MET A 53 -2.84 -16.22 -13.65
N THR A 54 -1.55 -16.35 -13.93
CA THR A 54 -0.99 -17.62 -14.36
C THR A 54 -0.64 -18.41 -13.12
N ARG A 55 -1.60 -19.19 -12.66
CA ARG A 55 -1.58 -20.05 -11.48
C ARG A 55 -1.52 -19.27 -10.15
N ALA A 56 -2.67 -19.16 -9.50
CA ALA A 56 -2.65 -19.16 -8.05
C ALA A 56 -1.71 -20.29 -7.62
N THR A 57 -0.61 -19.97 -6.98
CA THR A 57 0.07 -20.97 -6.19
C THR A 57 -0.95 -21.44 -5.18
N THR A 58 -0.94 -22.70 -4.80
CA THR A 58 -1.81 -23.33 -3.79
C THR A 58 -1.79 -22.59 -2.43
N GLU A 59 -1.17 -21.42 -2.36
CA GLU A 59 -0.91 -20.61 -1.18
C GLU A 59 -1.75 -19.32 -1.10
N ASP A 60 -2.29 -18.84 -2.23
CA ASP A 60 -3.24 -17.73 -2.21
C ASP A 60 -4.63 -18.29 -1.95
N THR A 61 -5.25 -17.81 -0.88
CA THR A 61 -6.63 -18.21 -0.62
C THR A 61 -7.55 -17.52 -1.62
N GLU A 62 -8.64 -18.20 -2.04
CA GLU A 62 -9.67 -17.56 -2.88
C GLU A 62 -10.20 -16.27 -2.24
N GLU A 63 -10.13 -16.17 -0.92
CA GLU A 63 -10.52 -15.00 -0.15
C GLU A 63 -9.62 -13.79 -0.42
N GLU A 64 -8.32 -13.98 -0.57
CA GLU A 64 -7.38 -12.88 -0.87
C GLU A 64 -7.58 -12.28 -2.26
N ALA A 65 -8.09 -13.08 -3.21
CA ALA A 65 -8.34 -12.66 -4.59
C ALA A 65 -9.78 -12.15 -4.82
N ARG A 66 -10.65 -12.22 -3.81
CA ARG A 66 -12.08 -11.93 -3.97
C ARG A 66 -12.33 -10.47 -4.32
N VAL A 67 -13.19 -10.24 -5.31
CA VAL A 67 -13.74 -8.94 -5.67
C VAL A 67 -15.21 -8.89 -5.24
N SER A 68 -15.51 -8.14 -4.19
CA SER A 68 -16.88 -7.98 -3.67
C SER A 68 -17.57 -6.75 -4.27
N ALA A 69 -16.83 -5.67 -4.45
CA ALA A 69 -17.31 -4.43 -5.02
C ALA A 69 -16.21 -3.69 -5.78
N VAL A 70 -16.58 -2.88 -6.76
CA VAL A 70 -15.68 -1.97 -7.47
C VAL A 70 -16.32 -0.60 -7.57
N GLU A 71 -15.56 0.44 -7.27
CA GLU A 71 -15.91 1.83 -7.56
C GLU A 71 -15.00 2.34 -8.68
N PHE A 72 -15.62 2.77 -9.78
CA PHE A 72 -14.97 3.43 -10.89
C PHE A 72 -15.15 4.94 -10.75
N LEU A 73 -14.05 5.67 -10.78
CA LEU A 73 -14.02 7.13 -10.81
C LEU A 73 -13.38 7.55 -12.14
N VAL A 74 -14.07 8.34 -12.90
CA VAL A 74 -13.57 8.89 -14.16
C VAL A 74 -13.33 10.38 -13.97
N PHE A 75 -12.12 10.83 -14.29
CA PHE A 75 -11.74 12.23 -14.23
C PHE A 75 -11.45 12.75 -15.64
N LYS A 76 -11.85 13.98 -15.91
CA LYS A 76 -11.46 14.75 -17.09
C LYS A 76 -10.59 15.92 -16.68
N GLN A 77 -9.75 16.37 -17.60
CA GLN A 77 -8.96 17.57 -17.37
C GLN A 77 -9.86 18.81 -17.49
N ASP A 78 -9.82 19.65 -16.49
CA ASP A 78 -10.44 20.98 -16.56
C ASP A 78 -9.57 21.88 -17.43
N GLY A 79 -10.19 22.46 -18.46
CA GLY A 79 -9.49 23.26 -19.46
C GLY A 79 -8.81 24.51 -18.91
N ASP A 80 -9.37 25.09 -17.85
CA ASP A 80 -8.90 26.35 -17.28
C ASP A 80 -7.78 26.14 -16.26
N SER A 81 -7.92 25.15 -15.39
CA SER A 81 -6.96 24.91 -14.30
C SER A 81 -5.96 23.80 -14.60
N GLY A 82 -6.20 22.96 -15.61
CA GLY A 82 -5.42 21.76 -15.88
C GLY A 82 -5.61 20.65 -14.83
N SER A 83 -6.47 20.87 -13.84
CA SER A 83 -6.78 19.92 -12.77
C SER A 83 -7.66 18.77 -13.30
N TRP A 84 -7.55 17.61 -12.70
CA TRP A 84 -8.40 16.47 -12.99
C TRP A 84 -9.65 16.53 -12.10
N ILE A 85 -10.82 16.79 -12.69
CA ILE A 85 -12.12 16.89 -12.01
C ILE A 85 -12.98 15.67 -12.32
N ILE A 86 -13.86 15.29 -11.39
CA ILE A 86 -14.74 14.14 -11.57
C ILE A 86 -15.68 14.34 -12.78
N ASP A 87 -15.73 13.34 -13.66
CA ASP A 87 -16.60 13.28 -14.83
C ASP A 87 -17.62 12.15 -14.72
N GLY A 88 -17.30 11.12 -13.92
CA GLY A 88 -18.22 10.02 -13.70
C GLY A 88 -17.85 9.17 -12.48
N PHE A 89 -18.87 8.60 -11.85
CA PHE A 89 -18.75 7.65 -10.76
C PHE A 89 -19.72 6.49 -10.95
N LYS A 90 -19.23 5.27 -10.75
CA LYS A 90 -20.06 4.08 -10.73
C LYS A 90 -19.57 3.03 -9.76
N ARG A 91 -20.49 2.54 -8.94
CA ARG A 91 -20.24 1.39 -8.03
C ARG A 91 -20.96 0.16 -8.57
N ILE A 92 -20.28 -0.97 -8.53
CA ILE A 92 -20.82 -2.29 -8.88
C ILE A 92 -20.46 -3.30 -7.78
N THR A 93 -21.23 -4.36 -7.69
CA THR A 93 -21.04 -5.46 -6.70
C THR A 93 -21.19 -6.81 -7.39
N GLY A 94 -20.41 -7.79 -6.97
CA GLY A 94 -20.48 -9.16 -7.48
C GLY A 94 -20.05 -9.33 -8.95
N THR A 95 -19.45 -8.31 -9.55
CA THR A 95 -18.90 -8.34 -10.91
C THR A 95 -17.69 -7.43 -11.02
N THR A 96 -16.85 -7.69 -12.02
CA THR A 96 -15.64 -6.89 -12.32
C THR A 96 -15.82 -5.96 -13.52
N THR A 97 -16.99 -6.00 -14.17
CA THR A 97 -17.21 -5.31 -15.45
C THR A 97 -18.50 -4.48 -15.41
N THR A 98 -18.49 -3.33 -16.04
CA THR A 98 -19.68 -2.45 -16.19
C THR A 98 -19.58 -1.59 -17.43
N SER A 99 -20.71 -1.05 -17.90
CA SER A 99 -20.74 -0.03 -18.96
C SER A 99 -20.91 1.35 -18.35
N MET A 100 -20.27 2.34 -18.96
CA MET A 100 -20.37 3.75 -18.61
C MET A 100 -20.36 4.62 -19.85
N THR A 101 -21.17 5.69 -19.87
CA THR A 101 -21.18 6.64 -20.97
C THR A 101 -20.30 7.83 -20.60
N LEU A 102 -19.33 8.13 -21.45
CA LEU A 102 -18.37 9.23 -21.29
C LEU A 102 -18.38 10.09 -22.55
N THR A 103 -17.92 11.31 -22.46
CA THR A 103 -17.63 12.14 -23.63
C THR A 103 -16.22 11.85 -24.15
N GLN A 104 -15.96 12.19 -25.41
CA GLN A 104 -14.63 12.05 -26.02
C GLN A 104 -13.60 12.97 -25.33
N GLY A 105 -12.33 12.62 -25.42
CA GLY A 105 -11.22 13.40 -24.86
C GLY A 105 -10.40 12.66 -23.81
N ALA A 106 -9.39 13.36 -23.25
CA ALA A 106 -8.49 12.79 -22.27
C ALA A 106 -9.22 12.44 -20.97
N ARG A 107 -8.98 11.23 -20.47
CA ARG A 107 -9.56 10.70 -19.22
C ARG A 107 -8.51 10.01 -18.38
N ARG A 108 -8.67 10.16 -17.07
CA ARG A 108 -8.03 9.31 -16.07
C ARG A 108 -9.11 8.50 -15.39
N ILE A 109 -8.98 7.19 -15.47
CA ILE A 109 -9.95 6.26 -14.87
C ILE A 109 -9.27 5.51 -13.73
N CYS A 110 -9.86 5.60 -12.55
CA CYS A 110 -9.42 4.92 -11.35
C CYS A 110 -10.43 3.85 -10.97
N ALA A 111 -9.95 2.71 -10.51
CA ALA A 111 -10.75 1.66 -9.94
C ALA A 111 -10.29 1.38 -8.49
N ILE A 112 -11.24 1.42 -7.56
CA ILE A 112 -11.03 0.97 -6.18
C ILE A 112 -11.85 -0.29 -6.00
N VAL A 113 -11.14 -1.39 -5.81
CA VAL A 113 -11.74 -2.69 -5.53
C VAL A 113 -11.84 -2.85 -4.03
N ASN A 114 -12.95 -3.40 -3.58
CA ASN A 114 -13.26 -3.63 -2.17
C ASN A 114 -13.08 -2.35 -1.32
N PRO A 115 -13.72 -1.23 -1.69
CA PRO A 115 -13.61 0.01 -0.94
C PRO A 115 -14.20 -0.16 0.45
N THR A 116 -13.43 0.13 1.49
CA THR A 116 -13.91 0.13 2.88
C THR A 116 -14.80 1.34 3.18
N ARG A 117 -14.62 2.41 2.40
CA ARG A 117 -15.43 3.63 2.43
C ARG A 117 -15.72 4.05 0.99
N THR A 118 -16.93 4.60 0.75
CA THR A 118 -17.29 5.02 -0.60
C THR A 118 -16.60 6.32 -1.00
N CYS A 119 -16.10 6.35 -2.24
CA CYS A 119 -15.47 7.51 -2.89
C CYS A 119 -16.47 8.37 -3.68
N LYS A 120 -17.78 8.18 -3.49
CA LYS A 120 -18.85 8.88 -4.25
C LYS A 120 -18.73 10.42 -4.20
N ASN A 121 -18.22 10.96 -3.11
CA ASN A 121 -18.15 12.42 -2.90
C ASN A 121 -16.78 13.02 -3.27
N ILE A 122 -15.92 12.26 -3.90
CA ILE A 122 -14.63 12.74 -4.42
C ILE A 122 -14.91 13.67 -5.61
N SER A 123 -14.36 14.87 -5.59
CA SER A 123 -14.54 15.90 -6.62
C SER A 123 -13.36 16.02 -7.56
N THR A 124 -12.15 15.81 -7.07
CA THR A 124 -10.93 15.90 -7.87
C THR A 124 -10.08 14.63 -7.71
N TYR A 125 -9.20 14.41 -8.68
CA TYR A 125 -8.22 13.33 -8.55
C TYR A 125 -7.29 13.54 -7.35
N ASN A 126 -6.96 14.78 -7.05
CA ASN A 126 -6.15 15.09 -5.87
C ASN A 126 -6.87 14.69 -4.57
N ASP A 127 -8.18 14.93 -4.45
CA ASP A 127 -8.95 14.46 -3.28
C ASP A 127 -8.90 12.94 -3.15
N LEU A 128 -8.95 12.22 -4.29
CA LEU A 128 -8.81 10.76 -4.29
C LEU A 128 -7.45 10.33 -3.75
N LEU A 129 -6.37 11.00 -4.14
CA LEU A 129 -5.02 10.65 -3.70
C LEU A 129 -4.82 10.82 -2.19
N TYR A 130 -5.62 11.67 -1.55
CA TYR A 130 -5.63 11.88 -0.10
C TYR A 130 -6.76 11.13 0.61
N PHE A 131 -7.44 10.23 -0.07
CA PHE A 131 -8.53 9.44 0.53
C PHE A 131 -7.97 8.18 1.18
N PRO A 132 -7.92 8.11 2.54
CA PRO A 132 -7.24 7.02 3.23
C PRO A 132 -8.09 5.74 3.24
N THR A 133 -7.40 4.63 3.15
CA THR A 133 -7.89 3.28 3.44
C THR A 133 -7.31 2.83 4.78
N MET A 134 -8.15 2.45 5.74
CA MET A 134 -7.72 2.09 7.08
C MET A 134 -7.49 0.58 7.21
N LEU A 135 -6.41 0.17 7.90
CA LEU A 135 -6.12 -1.24 8.12
C LEU A 135 -7.21 -1.93 8.95
N LYS A 136 -7.76 -1.24 9.94
CA LYS A 136 -8.83 -1.76 10.80
C LYS A 136 -10.11 -2.14 10.05
N ASP A 137 -10.34 -1.55 8.88
CA ASP A 137 -11.52 -1.78 8.05
C ASP A 137 -11.30 -2.89 7.01
N GLN A 138 -10.10 -3.46 6.94
CA GLN A 138 -9.79 -4.58 6.07
C GLN A 138 -10.28 -5.90 6.66
N THR A 139 -10.77 -6.79 5.81
CA THR A 139 -11.17 -8.15 6.20
C THR A 139 -10.72 -9.15 5.13
N MET A 140 -10.49 -10.39 5.52
CA MET A 140 -10.27 -11.47 4.55
C MET A 140 -11.47 -11.58 3.62
N GLY A 141 -11.22 -11.75 2.33
CA GLY A 141 -12.26 -11.72 1.30
C GLY A 141 -12.70 -10.30 0.89
N ASN A 142 -12.12 -9.25 1.49
CA ASN A 142 -12.40 -7.86 1.14
C ASN A 142 -11.15 -6.98 1.21
N LEU A 143 -10.01 -7.48 0.70
CA LEU A 143 -8.77 -6.72 0.64
C LEU A 143 -8.89 -5.60 -0.38
N SER A 144 -8.60 -4.37 0.03
CA SER A 144 -8.67 -3.21 -0.87
C SER A 144 -7.58 -3.27 -1.94
N MET A 145 -7.98 -2.97 -3.20
CA MET A 145 -7.07 -2.86 -4.33
C MET A 145 -7.30 -1.53 -5.05
N TYR A 146 -6.28 -1.04 -5.71
CA TYR A 146 -6.32 0.19 -6.48
C TYR A 146 -5.64 0.02 -7.83
N GLY A 147 -6.17 0.71 -8.84
CA GLY A 147 -5.54 0.84 -10.14
C GLY A 147 -6.02 2.07 -10.87
N SER A 148 -5.20 2.55 -11.78
CA SER A 148 -5.53 3.70 -12.62
C SER A 148 -4.98 3.55 -14.03
N THR A 149 -5.67 4.17 -14.99
CA THR A 149 -5.21 4.25 -16.38
C THR A 149 -5.51 5.63 -16.95
N ASN A 150 -4.61 6.12 -17.80
CA ASN A 150 -4.78 7.36 -18.54
C ASN A 150 -5.00 7.01 -20.02
N LEU A 151 -6.00 7.59 -20.64
CA LEU A 151 -6.29 7.37 -22.06
C LEU A 151 -7.04 8.55 -22.67
N THR A 152 -7.13 8.54 -23.99
CA THR A 152 -8.04 9.42 -24.72
C THR A 152 -9.24 8.60 -25.20
N VAL A 153 -10.43 8.94 -24.72
CA VAL A 153 -11.69 8.36 -25.19
C VAL A 153 -11.99 8.92 -26.59
N THR A 154 -12.23 8.05 -27.54
CA THR A 154 -12.62 8.36 -28.92
C THR A 154 -13.90 7.63 -29.26
N ALA A 155 -14.52 7.96 -30.37
CA ALA A 155 -15.72 7.25 -30.88
C ALA A 155 -15.49 5.73 -31.03
N ASN A 156 -14.25 5.28 -31.21
CA ASN A 156 -13.89 3.88 -31.39
C ASN A 156 -13.52 3.18 -30.07
N THR A 157 -13.50 3.89 -28.94
CA THR A 157 -13.18 3.29 -27.64
C THR A 157 -14.36 2.45 -27.16
N SER A 158 -14.17 1.14 -27.02
CA SER A 158 -15.23 0.21 -26.63
C SER A 158 -15.01 -0.44 -25.27
N THR A 159 -13.78 -0.78 -24.96
CA THR A 159 -13.40 -1.50 -23.70
C THR A 159 -12.15 -0.90 -23.11
N ILE A 160 -12.14 -0.76 -21.79
CA ILE A 160 -10.99 -0.30 -21.01
C ILE A 160 -10.79 -1.28 -19.85
N SER A 161 -9.63 -1.91 -19.82
CA SER A 161 -9.19 -2.77 -18.72
C SER A 161 -8.27 -1.97 -17.79
N ILE A 162 -8.57 -1.98 -16.50
CA ILE A 162 -7.83 -1.24 -15.49
C ILE A 162 -7.09 -2.27 -14.64
N PRO A 163 -5.75 -2.32 -14.72
CA PRO A 163 -4.95 -3.17 -13.87
C PRO A 163 -5.05 -2.69 -12.42
N VAL A 164 -5.28 -3.61 -11.48
CA VAL A 164 -5.43 -3.30 -10.05
C VAL A 164 -4.47 -4.14 -9.22
N ASN A 165 -3.87 -3.51 -8.22
CA ASN A 165 -2.97 -4.10 -7.24
C ASN A 165 -3.55 -4.02 -5.83
N ARG A 166 -3.29 -5.03 -5.00
CA ARG A 166 -3.64 -4.97 -3.58
C ARG A 166 -2.88 -3.82 -2.92
N MET A 167 -3.57 -3.10 -2.04
CA MET A 167 -2.97 -1.99 -1.27
C MET A 167 -2.12 -2.50 -0.10
N LEU A 168 -2.22 -3.78 0.24
CA LEU A 168 -1.50 -4.41 1.33
C LEU A 168 -0.30 -5.23 0.83
N ALA A 169 0.65 -5.45 1.74
CA ALA A 169 1.66 -6.50 1.68
C ALA A 169 1.23 -7.68 2.54
N ARG A 170 1.71 -8.87 2.22
CA ARG A 170 1.57 -10.08 3.02
C ARG A 170 2.91 -10.43 3.67
N LEU A 171 2.89 -10.77 4.95
CA LEU A 171 4.03 -11.32 5.68
C LEU A 171 3.65 -12.73 6.14
N LYS A 172 4.46 -13.72 5.78
CA LYS A 172 4.18 -15.11 6.08
C LYS A 172 5.38 -15.73 6.81
N ILE A 173 5.13 -16.34 7.95
CA ILE A 173 6.12 -17.18 8.64
C ILE A 173 5.72 -18.64 8.47
N HIS A 174 6.64 -19.46 7.95
CA HIS A 174 6.35 -20.85 7.62
C HIS A 174 6.69 -21.81 8.74
N LYS A 175 7.79 -21.55 9.45
CA LYS A 175 8.32 -22.51 10.42
C LYS A 175 9.02 -21.81 11.58
N ILE A 176 8.85 -22.36 12.78
CA ILE A 176 9.57 -21.96 13.99
C ILE A 176 10.19 -23.21 14.58
N THR A 177 11.52 -23.20 14.76
CA THR A 177 12.31 -24.34 15.24
C THR A 177 12.86 -24.05 16.61
N ASN A 178 12.62 -24.95 17.55
CA ASN A 178 13.25 -24.92 18.86
C ASN A 178 14.63 -25.59 18.78
N ALA A 179 15.70 -24.82 18.64
CA ALA A 179 17.09 -25.27 18.64
C ALA A 179 17.79 -25.04 19.97
N LEU A 180 17.06 -24.85 21.08
CA LEU A 180 17.60 -24.76 22.43
C LEU A 180 18.34 -26.03 22.87
N SER A 181 18.19 -27.14 22.14
CA SER A 181 18.92 -28.39 22.33
C SER A 181 20.44 -28.23 22.37
N ASN A 182 20.94 -27.12 21.78
CA ASN A 182 22.37 -26.76 21.78
C ASN A 182 22.77 -25.87 22.97
N SER A 183 21.87 -25.64 23.92
CA SER A 183 22.09 -24.77 25.09
C SER A 183 21.84 -25.47 26.42
N VAL A 184 22.17 -24.79 27.51
CA VAL A 184 21.86 -25.27 28.88
C VAL A 184 20.35 -25.38 29.13
N LEU A 185 19.51 -24.81 28.23
CA LEU A 185 18.06 -24.83 28.31
C LEU A 185 17.44 -25.94 27.46
N ALA A 186 18.23 -26.91 26.99
CA ALA A 186 17.75 -28.00 26.12
C ALA A 186 16.60 -28.83 26.73
N SER A 187 16.54 -28.92 28.06
CA SER A 187 15.51 -29.65 28.81
C SER A 187 14.28 -28.77 29.15
N ASP A 188 14.36 -27.48 28.89
CA ASP A 188 13.30 -26.55 29.26
C ASP A 188 12.12 -26.63 28.32
N ASN A 189 10.92 -26.44 28.85
CA ASN A 189 9.70 -26.40 28.06
C ASN A 189 9.64 -25.09 27.24
N PHE A 190 9.62 -25.22 25.92
CA PHE A 190 9.45 -24.10 25.02
C PHE A 190 8.05 -24.14 24.42
N ALA A 191 7.32 -23.02 24.48
CA ALA A 191 5.99 -22.92 23.89
C ALA A 191 5.71 -21.52 23.34
N ILE A 192 5.24 -21.45 22.08
CA ILE A 192 4.82 -20.19 21.44
C ILE A 192 3.48 -19.77 22.04
N THR A 193 3.34 -18.52 22.44
CA THR A 193 2.13 -17.94 23.02
C THR A 193 1.36 -17.05 22.03
N ARG A 194 2.09 -16.26 21.23
CA ARG A 194 1.50 -15.38 20.21
C ARG A 194 2.53 -14.97 19.15
N ILE A 195 2.00 -14.55 17.99
CA ILE A 195 2.78 -13.96 16.89
C ILE A 195 2.06 -12.70 16.47
N PHE A 196 2.78 -11.60 16.30
CA PHE A 196 2.18 -10.32 15.94
C PHE A 196 3.14 -9.41 15.18
N LEU A 197 2.56 -8.44 14.47
CA LEU A 197 3.32 -7.37 13.85
C LEU A 197 3.43 -6.17 14.80
N SER A 198 4.51 -5.44 14.69
CA SER A 198 4.73 -4.16 15.35
C SER A 198 5.14 -3.11 14.33
N ASN A 199 4.78 -1.86 14.61
CA ASN A 199 5.07 -0.69 13.79
C ASN A 199 4.46 -0.74 12.39
N VAL A 200 3.21 -1.18 12.32
CA VAL A 200 2.41 -1.33 11.09
C VAL A 200 1.70 -0.02 10.77
N PRO A 201 1.79 0.50 9.52
CA PRO A 201 1.01 1.68 9.13
C PRO A 201 -0.50 1.45 9.31
N ALA A 202 -1.19 2.39 9.96
CA ALA A 202 -2.62 2.30 10.23
C ALA A 202 -3.49 2.57 8.99
N GLU A 203 -2.93 3.30 8.03
CA GLU A 203 -3.63 3.73 6.82
C GLU A 203 -2.71 3.69 5.58
N ALA A 204 -3.32 3.64 4.41
CA ALA A 204 -2.66 3.77 3.12
C ALA A 204 -3.51 4.62 2.17
N TYR A 205 -2.88 5.10 1.12
CA TYR A 205 -3.50 5.93 0.10
C TYR A 205 -3.50 5.20 -1.25
N PRO A 206 -4.35 5.60 -2.21
CA PRO A 206 -4.44 4.95 -3.52
C PRO A 206 -3.10 4.80 -4.25
N GLU A 207 -2.26 5.84 -4.20
CA GLU A 207 -0.91 5.78 -4.76
C GLU A 207 0.15 5.85 -3.66
N ASP A 208 1.25 5.11 -3.88
CA ASP A 208 2.43 5.21 -3.01
C ASP A 208 3.14 6.52 -3.31
N LYS A 209 3.10 7.43 -2.37
CA LYS A 209 3.86 8.68 -2.45
C LYS A 209 4.91 8.71 -1.35
N SER A 210 6.15 8.86 -1.74
CA SER A 210 7.22 9.18 -0.79
C SER A 210 6.85 10.44 -0.02
N GLY A 211 6.75 10.36 1.31
CA GLY A 211 6.32 11.46 2.17
C GLY A 211 4.88 11.39 2.67
N PHE A 212 4.05 10.48 2.16
CA PHE A 212 2.76 10.15 2.78
C PHE A 212 3.01 9.07 3.85
N TYR A 213 3.25 9.53 5.05
CA TYR A 213 3.40 8.66 6.20
C TYR A 213 2.15 8.75 7.04
N THR A 214 1.69 7.61 7.52
CA THR A 214 0.63 7.58 8.49
C THR A 214 1.12 8.22 9.79
N GLU A 215 0.30 9.03 10.42
CA GLU A 215 0.61 9.59 11.75
C GLU A 215 0.63 8.50 12.83
N TYR A 216 0.09 7.32 12.52
CA TYR A 216 -0.14 6.24 13.48
C TYR A 216 0.49 4.93 13.00
N ALA A 217 1.20 4.30 13.92
CA ALA A 217 1.68 2.94 13.77
C ALA A 217 0.90 2.01 14.71
N LEU A 218 0.52 0.84 14.20
CA LEU A 218 -0.19 -0.19 14.93
C LEU A 218 0.78 -1.26 15.42
N THR A 219 0.52 -1.76 16.61
CA THR A 219 1.16 -2.97 17.14
C THR A 219 0.07 -3.99 17.44
N GLY A 220 0.33 -5.27 17.16
CA GLY A 220 -0.64 -6.34 17.40
C GLY A 220 -1.02 -6.51 18.86
N ILE A 221 -0.17 -6.05 19.78
CA ILE A 221 -0.45 -5.92 21.21
C ILE A 221 -0.31 -4.46 21.62
N GLY A 222 -1.09 -4.05 22.61
CA GLY A 222 -1.05 -2.68 23.13
C GLY A 222 -1.90 -1.70 22.33
N ASP A 223 -1.72 -0.44 22.61
CA ASP A 223 -2.41 0.66 21.96
C ASP A 223 -1.66 1.12 20.69
N ALA A 224 -2.40 1.69 19.74
CA ALA A 224 -1.75 2.30 18.58
C ALA A 224 -0.92 3.51 19.01
N LEU A 225 0.27 3.67 18.42
CA LEU A 225 1.19 4.76 18.72
C LEU A 225 1.09 5.83 17.65
N SER A 226 1.04 7.10 18.07
CA SER A 226 1.23 8.25 17.19
C SER A 226 2.72 8.50 16.98
N LYS A 227 3.16 8.70 15.75
CA LYS A 227 4.55 9.04 15.43
C LYS A 227 4.97 10.40 16.01
N SER A 228 4.01 11.30 16.25
CA SER A 228 4.31 12.67 16.71
C SER A 228 4.18 12.85 18.22
N SER A 229 3.40 12.05 18.92
CA SER A 229 3.08 12.22 20.34
C SER A 229 3.25 10.99 21.21
N GLY A 230 3.57 9.85 20.62
CA GLY A 230 3.79 8.59 21.35
C GLY A 230 2.54 7.84 21.79
N THR A 231 1.40 8.50 22.02
CA THR A 231 0.16 7.85 22.50
C THR A 231 -1.07 8.38 21.77
N LEU A 232 -1.90 7.48 21.25
CA LEU A 232 -3.24 7.78 20.81
C LEU A 232 -4.19 7.91 22.01
N ASP A 233 -5.22 8.72 21.84
CA ASP A 233 -6.31 8.80 22.80
C ASP A 233 -6.93 7.40 23.01
N ALA A 234 -7.16 7.02 24.27
CA ALA A 234 -7.67 5.72 24.70
C ALA A 234 -9.04 5.32 24.12
N THR A 235 -9.68 6.19 23.36
CA THR A 235 -10.93 5.95 22.62
C THR A 235 -10.71 5.25 21.28
N THR A 236 -9.48 5.13 20.81
CA THR A 236 -9.17 4.42 19.57
C THR A 236 -9.20 2.91 19.80
N GLU A 237 -9.99 2.21 18.97
CA GLU A 237 -10.18 0.76 19.04
C GLU A 237 -8.84 0.03 19.16
N LYS A 238 -8.77 -0.86 20.13
CA LYS A 238 -7.55 -1.67 20.37
C LYS A 238 -7.15 -2.44 19.12
N PRO A 239 -5.92 -2.32 18.64
CA PRO A 239 -5.44 -3.03 17.44
C PRO A 239 -5.54 -4.55 17.53
N ARG A 240 -5.63 -5.10 18.73
CA ARG A 240 -5.71 -6.55 19.05
C ARG A 240 -6.84 -7.31 18.36
N VAL A 241 -7.89 -6.63 17.91
CA VAL A 241 -9.02 -7.30 17.27
C VAL A 241 -8.75 -7.58 15.79
N ASN A 242 -7.68 -7.03 15.24
CA ASN A 242 -7.36 -7.22 13.85
C ASN A 242 -6.47 -8.45 13.63
N ALA A 243 -7.10 -9.55 13.19
CA ALA A 243 -6.42 -10.80 12.82
C ALA A 243 -5.32 -10.60 11.75
N PHE A 244 -5.26 -9.44 11.09
CA PHE A 244 -4.23 -9.09 10.12
C PHE A 244 -2.85 -8.89 10.74
N ILE A 245 -2.79 -8.47 11.99
CA ILE A 245 -1.52 -8.14 12.65
C ILE A 245 -1.27 -8.92 13.93
N TYR A 246 -2.18 -9.83 14.30
CA TYR A 246 -2.10 -10.54 15.59
C TYR A 246 -2.69 -11.94 15.53
N LYS A 247 -1.95 -12.89 16.08
CA LYS A 247 -2.37 -14.27 16.31
C LYS A 247 -1.96 -14.71 17.72
N ALA A 248 -2.94 -14.94 18.60
CA ALA A 248 -2.73 -15.63 19.86
C ALA A 248 -3.06 -17.13 19.71
N PHE A 249 -2.47 -17.92 20.56
CA PHE A 249 -2.77 -19.32 20.72
C PHE A 249 -3.50 -19.53 22.05
N ASP A 250 -4.75 -19.99 22.01
CA ASP A 250 -5.56 -20.28 23.22
C ASP A 250 -4.84 -21.26 24.14
N THR A 251 -4.14 -22.21 23.55
CA THR A 251 -3.20 -23.09 24.23
C THR A 251 -1.82 -22.85 23.61
N PRO A 252 -0.80 -22.47 24.40
CA PRO A 252 0.54 -22.29 23.89
C PRO A 252 1.05 -23.51 23.12
N VAL A 253 1.67 -23.28 21.97
CA VAL A 253 2.17 -24.34 21.09
C VAL A 253 3.53 -24.82 21.60
N SER A 254 3.56 -25.97 22.27
CA SER A 254 4.78 -26.58 22.76
C SER A 254 5.60 -27.17 21.61
N ILE A 255 6.89 -26.86 21.58
CA ILE A 255 7.85 -27.40 20.60
C ILE A 255 8.99 -28.05 21.35
N ASN A 256 9.14 -29.36 21.20
CA ASN A 256 10.24 -30.11 21.82
C ASN A 256 11.60 -29.62 21.29
N ALA A 257 12.63 -29.79 22.09
CA ALA A 257 14.00 -29.48 21.68
C ALA A 257 14.36 -30.22 20.37
N GLY A 258 14.88 -29.47 19.40
CA GLY A 258 15.21 -29.98 18.06
C GLY A 258 14.02 -30.16 17.12
N ALA A 259 12.79 -29.92 17.58
CA ALA A 259 11.58 -30.00 16.74
C ALA A 259 11.16 -28.63 16.19
N SER A 260 10.22 -28.66 15.26
CA SER A 260 9.69 -27.47 14.59
C SER A 260 8.16 -27.44 14.61
N TYR A 261 7.62 -26.23 14.68
CA TYR A 261 6.22 -25.92 14.39
C TYR A 261 6.14 -25.40 12.96
N SER A 262 5.45 -26.12 12.08
CA SER A 262 5.43 -25.89 10.64
C SER A 262 4.07 -25.43 10.11
N THR A 263 3.17 -24.95 10.98
CA THR A 263 1.94 -24.29 10.54
C THR A 263 2.25 -22.84 10.16
N ALA A 264 2.02 -22.51 8.90
CA ALA A 264 2.26 -21.16 8.41
C ALA A 264 1.20 -20.17 8.93
N HIS A 265 1.64 -18.94 9.23
CA HIS A 265 0.78 -17.84 9.61
C HIS A 265 1.03 -16.64 8.70
N CYS A 266 -0.08 -16.06 8.21
CA CYS A 266 -0.06 -14.87 7.36
C CYS A 266 -0.51 -13.65 8.14
N PHE A 267 0.19 -12.54 7.92
CA PHE A 267 -0.11 -11.22 8.46
C PHE A 267 -0.12 -10.22 7.30
N TYR A 268 -0.75 -9.06 7.51
CA TYR A 268 -0.91 -8.07 6.45
C TYR A 268 -0.54 -6.69 6.97
N SER A 269 0.14 -5.91 6.15
CA SER A 269 0.54 -4.55 6.45
C SER A 269 0.31 -3.67 5.25
N PHE A 270 0.05 -2.40 5.47
CA PHE A 270 0.21 -1.39 4.42
C PHE A 270 1.67 -1.13 4.11
N PRO A 271 1.98 -0.52 2.95
CA PRO A 271 3.34 -0.16 2.57
C PRO A 271 4.04 0.70 3.63
N LYS A 272 5.34 0.45 3.82
CA LYS A 272 6.19 1.21 4.74
C LYS A 272 7.54 1.46 4.10
N PHE A 273 7.87 2.74 3.92
CA PHE A 273 9.07 3.17 3.20
C PHE A 273 10.10 3.89 4.08
N ASP A 274 9.79 4.08 5.37
CA ASP A 274 10.64 4.84 6.29
C ASP A 274 11.95 4.10 6.60
N GLN A 275 13.06 4.79 6.46
CA GLN A 275 14.36 4.30 6.93
C GLN A 275 14.48 4.58 8.44
N GLY A 276 14.77 3.52 9.20
CA GLY A 276 15.03 3.61 10.63
C GLY A 276 13.88 3.23 11.56
N ASP A 277 12.66 3.20 11.04
CA ASP A 277 11.45 2.82 11.79
C ASP A 277 10.80 1.59 11.12
N TYR A 278 11.45 0.45 11.25
CA TYR A 278 11.11 -0.76 10.51
C TYR A 278 9.89 -1.49 11.08
N LEU A 279 9.14 -2.14 10.20
CA LEU A 279 8.14 -3.13 10.58
C LEU A 279 8.83 -4.36 11.17
N SER A 280 8.27 -4.92 12.23
CA SER A 280 8.79 -6.13 12.86
C SER A 280 7.71 -7.20 12.99
N LEU A 281 8.07 -8.44 12.68
CA LEU A 281 7.31 -9.62 13.09
C LEU A 281 7.88 -10.11 14.42
N ILE A 282 7.04 -10.24 15.42
CA ILE A 282 7.47 -10.64 16.77
C ILE A 282 6.81 -11.98 17.11
N VAL A 283 7.64 -12.95 17.49
CA VAL A 283 7.20 -14.20 18.09
C VAL A 283 7.40 -14.09 19.58
N GLU A 284 6.35 -14.29 20.36
CA GLU A 284 6.44 -14.42 21.80
C GLU A 284 6.32 -15.89 22.18
N ALA A 285 7.20 -16.32 23.08
CA ALA A 285 7.20 -17.68 23.58
C ALA A 285 7.54 -17.73 25.06
N LYS A 286 7.17 -18.82 25.72
CA LYS A 286 7.61 -19.18 27.06
C LYS A 286 8.75 -20.17 27.01
N ILE A 287 9.75 -19.95 27.87
CA ILE A 287 10.70 -20.97 28.30
C ILE A 287 10.41 -21.23 29.77
N ASN A 288 9.86 -22.40 30.06
CA ASN A 288 9.24 -22.71 31.35
C ASN A 288 8.09 -21.73 31.67
N SER A 289 8.24 -20.91 32.72
CA SER A 289 7.26 -19.92 33.15
C SER A 289 7.57 -18.48 32.71
N ARG A 290 8.71 -18.26 32.05
CA ARG A 290 9.17 -16.92 31.67
C ARG A 290 8.86 -16.63 30.22
N PHE A 291 8.39 -15.44 29.93
CA PHE A 291 8.11 -14.98 28.58
C PHE A 291 9.33 -14.33 27.93
N TYR A 292 9.43 -14.49 26.62
CA TYR A 292 10.48 -13.92 25.80
C TYR A 292 9.90 -13.51 24.44
N THR A 293 10.37 -12.38 23.90
CA THR A 293 10.06 -11.93 22.55
C THR A 293 11.24 -12.17 21.62
N TYR A 294 10.92 -12.50 20.36
CA TYR A 294 11.85 -12.72 19.26
C TYR A 294 11.49 -11.80 18.12
N PRO A 295 11.95 -10.55 18.12
CA PRO A 295 11.67 -9.59 17.06
C PRO A 295 12.46 -9.92 15.79
N ILE A 296 11.76 -10.07 14.68
CA ILE A 296 12.30 -10.17 13.33
C ILE A 296 12.07 -8.84 12.66
N ARG A 297 13.09 -8.01 12.61
CA ARG A 297 13.03 -6.68 12.01
C ARG A 297 13.19 -6.79 10.51
N LEU A 298 12.28 -6.16 9.75
CA LEU A 298 12.33 -6.15 8.29
C LEU A 298 13.00 -4.84 7.85
N GLU A 299 14.33 -4.89 7.66
CA GLU A 299 15.17 -3.71 7.38
C GLU A 299 15.16 -3.31 5.89
N PHE A 300 14.01 -3.42 5.25
CA PHE A 300 13.78 -3.06 3.86
C PHE A 300 12.38 -2.46 3.69
N PRO A 301 12.14 -1.71 2.59
CA PRO A 301 10.83 -1.17 2.31
C PRO A 301 9.77 -2.26 2.11
N ILE A 302 8.64 -2.13 2.80
CA ILE A 302 7.48 -2.96 2.58
C ILE A 302 6.65 -2.34 1.45
N GLN A 303 6.51 -3.04 0.35
CA GLN A 303 5.78 -2.61 -0.83
C GLN A 303 4.40 -3.25 -0.89
N ARG A 304 3.42 -2.54 -1.46
CA ARG A 304 2.09 -3.12 -1.72
C ARG A 304 2.17 -4.27 -2.70
N ASN A 305 1.20 -5.17 -2.61
CA ASN A 305 1.05 -6.32 -3.51
C ASN A 305 2.26 -7.28 -3.53
N VAL A 306 3.08 -7.28 -2.47
CA VAL A 306 4.26 -8.14 -2.29
C VAL A 306 4.05 -9.08 -1.12
N SER A 307 4.46 -10.33 -1.28
CA SER A 307 4.50 -11.34 -0.21
C SER A 307 5.93 -11.51 0.29
N TYR A 308 6.15 -11.23 1.56
CA TYR A 308 7.40 -11.43 2.28
C TYR A 308 7.31 -12.71 3.08
N GLU A 309 8.18 -13.67 2.81
CA GLU A 309 8.09 -15.00 3.40
C GLU A 309 9.32 -15.31 4.27
N ILE A 310 9.08 -15.48 5.56
CA ILE A 310 10.07 -15.96 6.51
C ILE A 310 9.97 -17.48 6.51
N THR A 311 10.95 -18.14 5.89
CA THR A 311 10.93 -19.59 5.72
C THR A 311 11.08 -20.31 7.05
N GLU A 312 11.94 -19.80 7.93
CA GLU A 312 12.18 -20.40 9.24
C GLU A 312 12.74 -19.39 10.24
N LEU A 313 12.23 -19.44 11.46
CA LEU A 313 12.84 -18.81 12.65
C LEU A 313 13.44 -19.92 13.52
N VAL A 314 14.74 -19.91 13.68
CA VAL A 314 15.47 -20.88 14.52
C VAL A 314 15.82 -20.24 15.85
N ILE A 315 15.27 -20.77 16.93
CA ILE A 315 15.47 -20.26 18.29
C ILE A 315 16.55 -21.08 19.01
N THR A 316 17.74 -20.50 19.15
CA THR A 316 18.92 -21.14 19.75
C THR A 316 19.20 -20.71 21.20
N ARG A 317 18.50 -19.66 21.67
CA ARG A 317 18.68 -19.08 23.01
C ARG A 317 17.42 -18.26 23.40
N PRO A 318 17.29 -17.87 24.68
CA PRO A 318 16.24 -16.94 25.09
C PRO A 318 16.29 -15.62 24.32
N GLY A 319 15.12 -15.12 23.99
CA GLY A 319 14.91 -13.79 23.40
C GLY A 319 15.02 -12.67 24.43
N ASN A 320 14.44 -11.52 24.09
CA ASN A 320 14.28 -10.43 25.04
C ASN A 320 13.29 -10.82 26.13
N PRO A 321 13.62 -10.62 27.43
CA PRO A 321 12.66 -10.87 28.50
C PRO A 321 11.38 -10.07 28.32
N SER A 322 10.24 -10.70 28.60
CA SER A 322 8.91 -10.09 28.55
C SER A 322 8.13 -10.47 29.79
N ASP A 323 7.20 -9.65 30.22
CA ASP A 323 6.25 -10.00 31.27
C ASP A 323 5.01 -10.73 30.72
N GLY A 324 4.84 -10.76 29.40
CA GLY A 324 3.77 -11.47 28.70
C GLY A 324 2.42 -10.76 28.80
N ASP A 325 2.40 -9.50 29.18
CA ASP A 325 1.21 -8.67 29.21
C ASP A 325 0.86 -8.17 27.80
N ASP A 326 -0.03 -7.22 27.72
CA ASP A 326 -0.53 -6.69 26.46
C ASP A 326 0.15 -5.36 26.05
N THR A 327 1.31 -5.07 26.59
CA THR A 327 2.15 -3.94 26.19
C THR A 327 3.41 -4.46 25.48
N LEU A 328 4.00 -3.65 24.62
CA LEU A 328 5.28 -3.94 24.00
C LEU A 328 6.24 -2.81 24.35
N THR A 329 7.22 -3.12 25.18
CA THR A 329 8.26 -2.18 25.58
C THR A 329 9.35 -2.07 24.51
N GLU A 330 10.15 -1.01 24.54
CA GLU A 330 11.31 -0.86 23.65
C GLU A 330 12.31 -2.01 23.81
N ASP A 331 12.51 -2.50 25.04
CA ASP A 331 13.42 -3.60 25.31
C ASP A 331 12.92 -4.91 24.70
N GLU A 332 11.61 -5.18 24.76
CA GLU A 332 10.99 -6.35 24.14
C GLU A 332 11.00 -6.29 22.61
N ALA A 333 10.90 -5.10 22.03
CA ALA A 333 10.92 -4.87 20.57
C ALA A 333 12.33 -4.71 20.01
N ARG A 334 13.37 -4.65 20.88
CA ARG A 334 14.74 -4.43 20.44
C ARG A 334 15.23 -5.61 19.60
N PRO A 335 15.83 -5.37 18.43
CA PRO A 335 16.49 -6.44 17.67
C PRO A 335 17.49 -7.17 18.55
N ILE A 336 17.47 -8.49 18.47
CA ILE A 336 18.42 -9.31 19.23
C ILE A 336 19.74 -9.31 18.47
N GLU A 337 20.71 -8.49 18.91
CA GLU A 337 22.01 -8.25 18.25
C GLU A 337 22.85 -9.49 17.96
N PHE A 338 22.44 -10.65 18.44
CA PHE A 338 23.20 -11.89 18.36
C PHE A 338 22.37 -13.11 17.91
N VAL A 339 21.15 -12.91 17.44
CA VAL A 339 20.58 -13.91 16.56
C VAL A 339 21.34 -13.72 15.26
N THR A 340 22.34 -14.58 15.05
CA THR A 340 23.00 -14.64 13.76
C THR A 340 21.88 -14.81 12.74
N VAL A 341 21.77 -13.81 11.88
CA VAL A 341 20.77 -13.70 10.81
C VAL A 341 20.89 -14.88 9.82
N ASP A 342 21.90 -15.71 10.01
CA ASP A 342 22.17 -16.94 9.25
C ASP A 342 21.00 -17.94 9.22
N ASN A 343 19.98 -17.74 10.06
CA ASN A 343 18.84 -18.64 10.17
C ASN A 343 17.46 -17.98 9.87
N ILE A 344 17.42 -16.72 9.44
CA ILE A 344 16.19 -16.07 9.00
C ILE A 344 16.28 -15.86 7.48
N ASN A 345 15.72 -16.78 6.72
CA ASN A 345 15.57 -16.61 5.28
C ASN A 345 14.25 -15.86 5.01
N VAL A 346 14.36 -14.59 4.58
CA VAL A 346 13.23 -13.83 4.08
C VAL A 346 13.23 -13.90 2.57
N SER A 347 12.25 -14.55 1.97
CA SER A 347 12.04 -14.50 0.54
C SER A 347 10.99 -13.44 0.19
N VAL A 348 11.29 -12.63 -0.81
CA VAL A 348 10.37 -11.66 -1.36
C VAL A 348 9.72 -12.29 -2.58
N LYS A 349 8.40 -12.47 -2.55
CA LYS A 349 7.64 -12.95 -3.71
C LYS A 349 6.63 -11.88 -4.09
N ASP A 350 6.54 -11.60 -5.38
CA ASP A 350 5.39 -10.84 -5.86
C ASP A 350 4.12 -11.61 -5.51
N TRP A 351 3.19 -10.96 -4.90
CA TRP A 351 1.87 -11.52 -4.64
C TRP A 351 1.08 -11.75 -5.93
N THR A 352 1.57 -11.13 -6.98
CA THR A 352 1.33 -11.46 -8.37
C THR A 352 2.53 -12.25 -8.87
N LEU A 353 2.49 -13.55 -8.77
CA LEU A 353 3.40 -14.52 -9.37
C LEU A 353 4.41 -13.97 -10.39
N PHE A 354 5.58 -13.55 -9.93
CA PHE A 354 6.79 -13.63 -10.73
C PHE A 354 7.64 -14.76 -10.16
N LEU A 355 7.59 -15.90 -10.82
CA LEU A 355 8.66 -16.86 -10.75
C LEU A 355 9.88 -16.22 -11.41
N LEU A 356 10.65 -15.45 -10.68
CA LEU A 356 12.06 -15.35 -10.96
C LEU A 356 12.63 -16.74 -10.62
N GLY A 357 12.89 -17.52 -11.68
CA GLY A 357 13.63 -18.74 -11.53
C GLY A 357 15.00 -18.39 -10.98
N ASN A 358 15.13 -18.59 -9.69
CA ASN A 358 16.28 -18.84 -8.85
C ASN A 358 15.84 -18.52 -7.42
N ASP A 359 16.13 -19.41 -6.52
CA ASP A 359 15.95 -19.33 -5.08
C ASP A 359 16.09 -17.90 -4.59
N GLY A 360 14.96 -17.19 -4.39
CA GLY A 360 14.93 -15.83 -3.86
C GLY A 360 15.30 -15.80 -2.38
N THR A 361 16.43 -16.40 -2.03
CA THR A 361 17.05 -16.33 -0.70
C THR A 361 17.81 -15.03 -0.65
N VAL A 362 17.31 -14.08 0.14
CA VAL A 362 18.08 -12.89 0.51
C VAL A 362 18.79 -13.24 1.80
N GLU A 363 20.08 -13.47 1.73
CA GLU A 363 20.97 -13.51 2.90
C GLU A 363 21.21 -12.06 3.35
N PHE A 364 20.96 -11.76 4.62
CA PHE A 364 21.29 -10.49 5.25
C PHE A 364 22.53 -10.63 6.12
#